data_c780f012b584bd8382e3cc95fbf6d042
#
_entry.id   c780f012b584bd8382e3cc95fbf6d042
#
_cell.length_a   1.000
_cell.length_b   1.000
_cell.length_c   1.000
_cell.angle_alpha   90.00
_cell.angle_beta   90.00
_cell.angle_gamma   90.00
#
_symmetry.space_group_name_H-M   'P 1'
#
loop_
_entity.id
_entity.type
_entity.pdbx_description
1 polymer ?
#
loop_
_entity_poly.entity_id
_entity_poly.type
_entity_poly.pdbx_seq_one_letter_code
_entity_poly.pdbx_strand_id
1 'polypeptide(L)'
;MTDEEYLSLHSRIEIYTQILLGILRYTPVKNIYEEEQYRKELTKKLKFEKLTDPDLLRACIDLVEDSQYAIENVYKNGLYKKEEDLGEMYLRLYGVLNASYLQLGAILDLNRLFNVPNQKAKKEKLKSLKLIEIRNKLASHTTNYNIPNSNEIDFYKLAQSTLSKWGGNILIVGKDHSEEVDIIEILKDFTKEIEINLEEITKKELFSRKFKKDHFEWLEYRYNFIHNYYR
;
A
#
# COMPACT_ATOMS: atom_id res chain seq x y z
N MET A 1 17.96 19.85 -11.17
CA MET A 1 16.85 19.46 -10.28
C MET A 1 17.44 19.29 -8.89
N THR A 2 16.99 20.06 -7.93
CA THR A 2 17.38 19.94 -6.52
C THR A 2 16.71 18.72 -5.90
N ASP A 3 17.20 18.28 -4.72
CA ASP A 3 16.53 17.19 -3.98
C ASP A 3 15.08 17.53 -3.60
N GLU A 4 14.80 18.80 -3.29
CA GLU A 4 13.48 19.29 -3.00
C GLU A 4 12.54 19.21 -4.22
N GLU A 5 13.00 19.68 -5.37
CA GLU A 5 12.26 19.55 -6.65
C GLU A 5 11.98 18.08 -6.98
N TYR A 6 12.98 17.20 -6.78
CA TYR A 6 12.81 15.77 -7.00
C TYR A 6 11.73 15.19 -6.07
N LEU A 7 11.80 15.44 -4.78
CA LEU A 7 10.84 14.89 -3.80
C LEU A 7 9.42 15.43 -4.02
N SER A 8 9.28 16.68 -4.46
CA SER A 8 7.95 17.27 -4.73
C SER A 8 7.18 16.60 -5.89
N LEU A 9 7.86 15.80 -6.71
CA LEU A 9 7.25 15.02 -7.78
C LEU A 9 6.71 13.66 -7.33
N HIS A 10 7.02 13.25 -6.10
CA HIS A 10 6.67 11.93 -5.56
C HIS A 10 5.58 12.03 -4.50
N SER A 11 4.74 11.03 -4.42
CA SER A 11 3.76 10.90 -3.33
C SER A 11 4.46 10.60 -1.99
N ARG A 12 3.73 10.81 -0.89
CA ARG A 12 4.24 10.46 0.45
C ARG A 12 4.62 8.98 0.55
N ILE A 13 3.82 8.10 -0.06
CA ILE A 13 4.08 6.66 -0.08
C ILE A 13 5.39 6.35 -0.78
N GLU A 14 5.66 6.94 -1.96
CA GLU A 14 6.92 6.76 -2.68
C GLU A 14 8.12 7.27 -1.87
N ILE A 15 7.98 8.36 -1.14
CA ILE A 15 9.08 8.87 -0.28
C ILE A 15 9.31 7.91 0.90
N TYR A 16 8.26 7.36 1.51
CA TYR A 16 8.42 6.35 2.56
C TYR A 16 9.12 5.08 2.04
N THR A 17 8.77 4.61 0.85
CA THR A 17 9.42 3.43 0.24
C THR A 17 10.89 3.71 -0.06
N GLN A 18 11.24 4.91 -0.54
CA GLN A 18 12.65 5.34 -0.71
C GLN A 18 13.42 5.32 0.61
N ILE A 19 12.80 5.76 1.72
CA ILE A 19 13.45 5.71 3.04
C ILE A 19 13.65 4.25 3.47
N LEU A 20 12.67 3.38 3.32
CA LEU A 20 12.79 1.96 3.66
C LEU A 20 13.87 1.26 2.82
N LEU A 21 13.95 1.55 1.53
CA LEU A 21 15.01 1.06 0.65
C LEU A 21 16.38 1.62 1.07
N GLY A 22 16.43 2.88 1.48
CA GLY A 22 17.63 3.50 2.04
C GLY A 22 18.06 2.85 3.35
N ILE A 23 17.14 2.52 4.25
CA ILE A 23 17.43 1.78 5.49
C ILE A 23 18.07 0.43 5.16
N LEU A 24 17.53 -0.31 4.20
CA LEU A 24 18.10 -1.57 3.73
C LEU A 24 19.54 -1.37 3.19
N ARG A 25 19.72 -0.38 2.30
CA ARG A 25 20.98 -0.08 1.62
C ARG A 25 22.07 0.41 2.57
N TYR A 26 21.71 1.27 3.51
CA TYR A 26 22.67 1.95 4.39
C TYR A 26 22.88 1.24 5.72
N THR A 27 22.20 0.12 5.97
CA THR A 27 22.49 -0.76 7.10
C THR A 27 23.94 -1.24 7.00
N PRO A 28 24.83 -0.93 7.98
CA PRO A 28 26.24 -1.22 7.86
C PRO A 28 26.50 -2.73 7.95
N VAL A 29 26.85 -3.32 6.83
CA VAL A 29 27.35 -4.71 6.73
C VAL A 29 28.83 -4.65 6.38
N LYS A 30 29.65 -5.52 6.96
CA LYS A 30 31.07 -5.66 6.62
C LYS A 30 31.20 -6.00 5.13
N ASN A 31 32.32 -5.62 4.51
CA ASN A 31 32.62 -6.01 3.14
C ASN A 31 32.68 -7.55 3.04
N ILE A 32 31.63 -8.14 2.55
CA ILE A 32 31.47 -9.58 2.39
C ILE A 32 31.25 -9.81 0.89
N TYR A 33 32.10 -10.66 0.29
CA TYR A 33 32.03 -10.97 -1.14
C TYR A 33 31.05 -12.12 -1.43
N GLU A 34 30.76 -12.97 -0.43
CA GLU A 34 29.84 -14.07 -0.55
C GLU A 34 28.40 -13.62 -0.25
N GLU A 35 27.51 -13.82 -1.21
CA GLU A 35 26.13 -13.38 -1.11
C GLU A 35 25.38 -13.95 0.11
N GLU A 36 25.58 -15.24 0.40
CA GLU A 36 24.93 -15.88 1.55
C GLU A 36 25.38 -15.29 2.89
N GLN A 37 26.68 -15.02 3.05
CA GLN A 37 27.21 -14.36 4.24
C GLN A 37 26.69 -12.93 4.38
N TYR A 38 26.61 -12.19 3.25
CA TYR A 38 26.02 -10.85 3.23
C TYR A 38 24.57 -10.89 3.69
N ARG A 39 23.77 -11.81 3.18
CA ARG A 39 22.37 -12.00 3.60
C ARG A 39 22.25 -12.33 5.09
N LYS A 40 23.11 -13.22 5.62
CA LYS A 40 23.15 -13.56 7.05
C LYS A 40 23.42 -12.34 7.93
N GLU A 41 24.43 -11.56 7.59
CA GLU A 41 24.77 -10.35 8.34
C GLU A 41 23.66 -9.28 8.24
N LEU A 42 23.10 -9.07 7.06
CA LEU A 42 22.01 -8.12 6.86
C LEU A 42 20.76 -8.52 7.66
N THR A 43 20.36 -9.79 7.60
CA THR A 43 19.26 -10.38 8.38
C THR A 43 19.46 -10.13 9.87
N LYS A 44 20.67 -10.41 10.38
CA LYS A 44 21.02 -10.14 11.78
C LYS A 44 20.96 -8.67 12.15
N LYS A 45 21.49 -7.78 11.29
CA LYS A 45 21.51 -6.32 11.52
C LYS A 45 20.12 -5.73 11.49
N LEU A 46 19.27 -6.20 10.60
CA LEU A 46 17.87 -5.77 10.49
C LEU A 46 16.98 -6.45 11.53
N LYS A 47 17.49 -7.45 12.27
CA LYS A 47 16.74 -8.26 13.26
C LYS A 47 15.58 -9.02 12.61
N PHE A 48 15.78 -9.48 11.39
CA PHE A 48 14.83 -10.32 10.68
C PHE A 48 14.93 -11.78 11.13
N GLU A 49 13.86 -12.54 10.91
CA GLU A 49 13.77 -13.93 11.37
C GLU A 49 14.37 -14.93 10.36
N LYS A 50 14.19 -14.63 9.04
CA LYS A 50 14.56 -15.53 7.95
C LYS A 50 15.63 -14.91 7.05
N LEU A 51 16.48 -15.75 6.48
CA LEU A 51 17.48 -15.31 5.49
C LEU A 51 16.89 -14.71 4.22
N THR A 52 15.63 -15.04 3.91
CA THR A 52 14.87 -14.49 2.77
C THR A 52 14.18 -13.17 3.07
N ASP A 53 14.13 -12.72 4.31
CA ASP A 53 13.42 -11.52 4.71
C ASP A 53 13.97 -10.22 4.07
N PRO A 54 15.29 -10.05 3.80
CA PRO A 54 15.78 -8.91 3.03
C PRO A 54 15.23 -8.84 1.60
N ASP A 55 15.04 -9.99 0.95
CA ASP A 55 14.45 -10.05 -0.39
C ASP A 55 12.95 -9.79 -0.34
N LEU A 56 12.28 -10.34 0.69
CA LEU A 56 10.87 -10.05 0.92
C LEU A 56 10.64 -8.56 1.20
N LEU A 57 11.54 -7.90 1.93
CA LEU A 57 11.46 -6.45 2.15
C LEU A 57 11.49 -5.69 0.82
N ARG A 58 12.40 -6.02 -0.10
CA ARG A 58 12.46 -5.41 -1.43
C ARG A 58 11.17 -5.64 -2.21
N ALA A 59 10.72 -6.89 -2.26
CA ALA A 59 9.47 -7.24 -2.95
C ALA A 59 8.25 -6.49 -2.37
N CYS A 60 8.18 -6.29 -1.05
CA CYS A 60 7.12 -5.50 -0.44
C CYS A 60 7.22 -4.01 -0.83
N ILE A 61 8.42 -3.45 -0.87
CA ILE A 61 8.65 -2.06 -1.29
C ILE A 61 8.19 -1.87 -2.74
N ASP A 62 8.68 -2.71 -3.65
CA ASP A 62 8.31 -2.66 -5.07
C ASP A 62 6.79 -2.80 -5.25
N LEU A 63 6.17 -3.74 -4.53
CA LEU A 63 4.71 -3.95 -4.61
C LEU A 63 3.91 -2.77 -4.07
N VAL A 64 4.39 -2.08 -3.04
CA VAL A 64 3.76 -0.85 -2.53
C VAL A 64 3.82 0.26 -3.58
N GLU A 65 4.96 0.45 -4.25
CA GLU A 65 5.14 1.45 -5.30
C GLU A 65 4.28 1.15 -6.53
N ASP A 66 4.35 -0.06 -7.06
CA ASP A 66 3.58 -0.48 -8.24
C ASP A 66 2.07 -0.32 -8.02
N SER A 67 1.60 -0.72 -6.84
CA SER A 67 0.20 -0.56 -6.46
C SER A 67 -0.20 0.90 -6.32
N GLN A 68 0.71 1.75 -5.81
CA GLN A 68 0.48 3.18 -5.67
C GLN A 68 0.33 3.86 -7.03
N TYR A 69 1.12 3.50 -8.03
CA TYR A 69 0.94 4.02 -9.40
C TYR A 69 -0.44 3.72 -9.97
N ALA A 70 -0.99 2.53 -9.70
CA ALA A 70 -2.35 2.19 -10.13
C ALA A 70 -3.41 3.05 -9.42
N ILE A 71 -3.26 3.28 -8.11
CA ILE A 71 -4.16 4.11 -7.30
C ILE A 71 -4.09 5.57 -7.77
N GLU A 72 -2.90 6.12 -7.94
CA GLU A 72 -2.70 7.51 -8.40
C GLU A 72 -3.24 7.73 -9.82
N ASN A 73 -3.14 6.72 -10.68
CA ASN A 73 -3.74 6.80 -12.00
C ASN A 73 -5.26 6.97 -11.92
N VAL A 74 -5.92 6.31 -10.97
CA VAL A 74 -7.36 6.47 -10.74
C VAL A 74 -7.68 7.83 -10.12
N TYR A 75 -6.87 8.33 -9.19
CA TYR A 75 -7.03 9.71 -8.67
C TYR A 75 -6.92 10.75 -9.77
N LYS A 76 -5.97 10.60 -10.66
CA LYS A 76 -5.69 11.57 -11.73
C LYS A 76 -6.67 11.49 -12.88
N ASN A 77 -7.11 10.31 -13.25
CA ASN A 77 -7.85 10.06 -14.50
C ASN A 77 -9.26 9.50 -14.28
N GLY A 78 -9.65 9.19 -13.02
CA GLY A 78 -10.89 8.49 -12.72
C GLY A 78 -10.89 7.04 -13.22
N LEU A 79 -12.05 6.44 -13.25
CA LEU A 79 -12.25 5.09 -13.79
C LEU A 79 -12.29 5.06 -15.34
N TYR A 80 -12.03 6.17 -16.02
CA TYR A 80 -12.22 6.30 -17.47
C TYR A 80 -11.25 7.30 -18.13
N LYS A 81 -10.80 7.05 -19.36
CA LYS A 81 -9.81 7.91 -20.02
C LYS A 81 -10.26 8.66 -21.27
N LYS A 82 -11.05 8.12 -22.20
CA LYS A 82 -11.30 8.84 -23.48
C LYS A 82 -12.62 8.59 -24.19
N GLU A 83 -13.26 7.45 -24.09
CA GLU A 83 -14.52 7.11 -24.78
C GLU A 83 -15.34 6.17 -23.87
N GLU A 84 -16.65 6.11 -24.00
CA GLU A 84 -17.51 5.29 -23.14
C GLU A 84 -17.28 3.77 -23.35
N ASP A 85 -16.08 3.30 -23.02
CA ASP A 85 -15.72 1.88 -23.03
C ASP A 85 -15.92 1.28 -21.65
N LEU A 86 -17.02 0.58 -21.48
CA LEU A 86 -17.33 -0.17 -20.25
C LEU A 86 -16.22 -1.17 -19.90
N GLY A 87 -15.59 -1.79 -20.90
CA GLY A 87 -14.49 -2.73 -20.68
C GLY A 87 -13.31 -2.07 -19.98
N GLU A 88 -12.90 -0.87 -20.41
CA GLU A 88 -11.84 -0.11 -19.75
C GLU A 88 -12.24 0.29 -18.31
N MET A 89 -13.48 0.74 -18.10
CA MET A 89 -13.96 1.10 -16.76
C MET A 89 -13.93 -0.09 -15.79
N TYR A 90 -14.35 -1.27 -16.24
CA TYR A 90 -14.23 -2.49 -15.44
C TYR A 90 -12.77 -2.87 -15.17
N LEU A 91 -11.92 -2.80 -16.19
CA LEU A 91 -10.49 -3.10 -16.03
C LEU A 91 -9.84 -2.18 -14.99
N ARG A 92 -10.15 -0.88 -15.03
CA ARG A 92 -9.64 0.09 -14.07
C ARG A 92 -10.19 -0.12 -12.67
N LEU A 93 -11.49 -0.36 -12.54
CA LEU A 93 -12.11 -0.65 -11.24
C LEU A 93 -11.51 -1.91 -10.61
N TYR A 94 -11.50 -3.03 -11.34
CA TYR A 94 -10.92 -4.26 -10.83
C TYR A 94 -9.41 -4.14 -10.62
N GLY A 95 -8.72 -3.41 -11.47
CA GLY A 95 -7.29 -3.11 -11.35
C GLY A 95 -6.98 -2.39 -10.05
N VAL A 96 -7.65 -1.28 -9.74
CA VAL A 96 -7.39 -0.51 -8.52
C VAL A 96 -7.81 -1.26 -7.25
N LEU A 97 -8.92 -2.00 -7.28
CA LEU A 97 -9.36 -2.82 -6.15
C LEU A 97 -8.34 -3.93 -5.84
N ASN A 98 -7.79 -4.58 -6.86
CA ASN A 98 -6.76 -5.60 -6.66
C ASN A 98 -5.40 -5.00 -6.30
N ALA A 99 -4.99 -3.88 -6.89
CA ALA A 99 -3.78 -3.16 -6.52
C ALA A 99 -3.80 -2.78 -5.02
N SER A 100 -4.92 -2.24 -4.55
CA SER A 100 -5.09 -1.91 -3.13
C SER A 100 -4.98 -3.15 -2.22
N TYR A 101 -5.48 -4.30 -2.64
CA TYR A 101 -5.35 -5.54 -1.88
C TYR A 101 -3.92 -6.07 -1.86
N LEU A 102 -3.18 -5.95 -2.95
CA LEU A 102 -1.76 -6.28 -3.02
C LEU A 102 -0.94 -5.36 -2.11
N GLN A 103 -1.22 -4.05 -2.16
CA GLN A 103 -0.59 -3.07 -1.28
C GLN A 103 -0.85 -3.37 0.20
N LEU A 104 -2.10 -3.72 0.55
CA LEU A 104 -2.44 -4.18 1.89
C LEU A 104 -1.58 -5.37 2.32
N GLY A 105 -1.43 -6.38 1.46
CA GLY A 105 -0.59 -7.56 1.73
C GLY A 105 0.85 -7.17 2.03
N ALA A 106 1.44 -6.32 1.20
CA ALA A 106 2.80 -5.81 1.40
C ALA A 106 2.96 -5.04 2.72
N ILE A 107 2.00 -4.19 3.09
CA ILE A 107 2.03 -3.47 4.39
C ILE A 107 1.95 -4.43 5.57
N LEU A 108 1.14 -5.48 5.50
CA LEU A 108 1.07 -6.50 6.56
C LEU A 108 2.40 -7.24 6.72
N ASP A 109 3.08 -7.56 5.61
CA ASP A 109 4.39 -8.16 5.65
C ASP A 109 5.46 -7.19 6.16
N LEU A 110 5.43 -5.93 5.79
CA LEU A 110 6.32 -4.90 6.34
C LEU A 110 6.12 -4.74 7.86
N ASN A 111 4.88 -4.70 8.34
CA ASN A 111 4.58 -4.66 9.78
C ASN A 111 5.18 -5.87 10.53
N ARG A 112 5.14 -7.06 9.92
CA ARG A 112 5.74 -8.28 10.45
C ARG A 112 7.28 -8.20 10.43
N LEU A 113 7.87 -7.88 9.28
CA LEU A 113 9.32 -7.79 9.10
C LEU A 113 9.97 -6.83 10.10
N PHE A 114 9.36 -5.69 10.30
CA PHE A 114 9.85 -4.69 11.23
C PHE A 114 9.31 -4.84 12.66
N ASN A 115 8.60 -5.92 12.95
CA ASN A 115 8.05 -6.21 14.27
C ASN A 115 7.36 -4.96 14.89
N VAL A 116 6.39 -4.41 14.14
CA VAL A 116 5.63 -3.25 14.59
C VAL A 116 4.68 -3.66 15.73
N PRO A 117 4.48 -2.82 16.77
CA PRO A 117 3.54 -3.13 17.84
C PRO A 117 2.09 -3.32 17.34
N ASN A 118 1.32 -4.12 18.07
CA ASN A 118 -0.14 -4.30 17.83
C ASN A 118 -0.49 -4.85 16.44
N GLN A 119 0.34 -5.72 15.86
CA GLN A 119 0.17 -6.28 14.50
C GLN A 119 -1.23 -6.86 14.28
N LYS A 120 -1.81 -7.56 15.27
CA LYS A 120 -3.16 -8.15 15.15
C LYS A 120 -4.21 -7.06 14.95
N ALA A 121 -4.23 -6.03 15.80
CA ALA A 121 -5.18 -4.93 15.71
C ALA A 121 -5.01 -4.14 14.39
N LYS A 122 -3.77 -3.91 13.95
CA LYS A 122 -3.48 -3.27 12.66
C LYS A 122 -4.02 -4.08 11.49
N LYS A 123 -3.78 -5.39 11.51
CA LYS A 123 -4.30 -6.30 10.48
C LYS A 123 -5.83 -6.29 10.44
N GLU A 124 -6.48 -6.32 11.59
CA GLU A 124 -7.94 -6.26 11.69
C GLU A 124 -8.45 -4.92 11.14
N LYS A 125 -7.85 -3.80 11.56
CA LYS A 125 -8.19 -2.46 11.06
C LYS A 125 -8.04 -2.36 9.55
N LEU A 126 -6.88 -2.72 9.01
CA LEU A 126 -6.62 -2.65 7.57
C LEU A 126 -7.57 -3.52 6.76
N LYS A 127 -7.89 -4.73 7.24
CA LYS A 127 -8.84 -5.64 6.58
C LYS A 127 -10.29 -5.18 6.66
N SER A 128 -10.65 -4.38 7.65
CA SER A 128 -12.00 -3.82 7.82
C SER A 128 -12.23 -2.53 7.02
N LEU A 129 -11.24 -2.01 6.31
CA LEU A 129 -11.43 -0.84 5.47
C LEU A 129 -12.47 -1.08 4.38
N LYS A 130 -13.30 -0.08 4.13
CA LYS A 130 -14.41 -0.17 3.18
C LYS A 130 -13.95 -0.60 1.78
N LEU A 131 -12.81 -0.10 1.32
CA LEU A 131 -12.23 -0.49 0.04
C LEU A 131 -11.99 -2.01 -0.06
N ILE A 132 -11.52 -2.63 1.02
CA ILE A 132 -11.25 -4.07 1.06
C ILE A 132 -12.56 -4.87 1.07
N GLU A 133 -13.56 -4.39 1.78
CA GLU A 133 -14.91 -4.96 1.72
C GLU A 133 -15.47 -4.92 0.29
N ILE A 134 -15.40 -3.76 -0.37
CA ILE A 134 -15.88 -3.58 -1.75
C ILE A 134 -15.10 -4.46 -2.74
N ARG A 135 -13.77 -4.54 -2.58
CA ARG A 135 -12.94 -5.47 -3.37
C ARG A 135 -13.42 -6.92 -3.21
N ASN A 136 -13.71 -7.35 -2.01
CA ASN A 136 -14.17 -8.72 -1.76
C ASN A 136 -15.54 -8.97 -2.39
N LYS A 137 -16.46 -8.00 -2.36
CA LYS A 137 -17.77 -8.06 -2.99
C LYS A 137 -17.70 -8.08 -4.52
N LEU A 138 -16.85 -7.25 -5.14
CA LEU A 138 -16.85 -7.02 -6.60
C LEU A 138 -15.77 -7.78 -7.37
N ALA A 139 -14.61 -8.03 -6.76
CA ALA A 139 -13.44 -8.54 -7.47
C ALA A 139 -12.92 -9.89 -6.94
N SER A 140 -13.60 -10.52 -5.99
CA SER A 140 -13.15 -11.80 -5.42
C SER A 140 -14.29 -12.79 -5.18
N HIS A 141 -15.32 -12.40 -4.45
CA HIS A 141 -16.38 -13.29 -3.98
C HIS A 141 -17.77 -12.85 -4.45
N THR A 142 -17.85 -12.36 -5.68
CA THR A 142 -19.08 -11.78 -6.24
C THR A 142 -20.30 -12.71 -6.17
N THR A 143 -20.12 -14.01 -6.32
CA THR A 143 -21.19 -15.02 -6.34
C THR A 143 -21.29 -15.85 -5.08
N ASN A 144 -20.36 -15.73 -4.14
CA ASN A 144 -20.26 -16.55 -2.93
C ASN A 144 -19.64 -15.77 -1.76
N TYR A 145 -20.11 -14.56 -1.55
CA TYR A 145 -19.61 -13.73 -0.45
C TYR A 145 -20.16 -14.25 0.89
N ASN A 146 -19.27 -14.67 1.78
CA ASN A 146 -19.63 -15.03 3.14
C ASN A 146 -19.89 -13.77 3.96
N ILE A 147 -21.11 -13.61 4.44
CA ILE A 147 -21.48 -12.48 5.29
C ILE A 147 -20.71 -12.60 6.61
N PRO A 148 -19.94 -11.58 7.02
CA PRO A 148 -19.22 -11.62 8.30
C PRO A 148 -20.15 -11.93 9.47
N ASN A 149 -19.75 -12.86 10.35
CA ASN A 149 -20.50 -13.29 11.53
C ASN A 149 -21.86 -13.97 11.22
N SER A 150 -22.06 -14.48 10.00
CA SER A 150 -23.22 -15.24 9.57
C SER A 150 -22.79 -16.52 8.86
N ASN A 151 -23.66 -17.51 8.80
CA ASN A 151 -23.49 -18.69 7.95
C ASN A 151 -24.14 -18.50 6.57
N GLU A 152 -24.59 -17.30 6.26
CA GLU A 152 -25.26 -16.98 5.01
C GLU A 152 -24.25 -16.56 3.94
N ILE A 153 -24.60 -16.91 2.71
CA ILE A 153 -23.86 -16.50 1.50
C ILE A 153 -24.71 -15.48 0.76
N ASP A 154 -24.09 -14.41 0.36
CA ASP A 154 -24.69 -13.40 -0.51
C ASP A 154 -23.96 -13.34 -1.86
N PHE A 155 -24.53 -12.64 -2.81
CA PHE A 155 -23.92 -12.32 -4.10
C PHE A 155 -24.00 -10.83 -4.37
N TYR A 156 -23.02 -10.32 -5.08
CA TYR A 156 -22.96 -8.90 -5.40
C TYR A 156 -22.70 -8.69 -6.87
N LYS A 157 -23.32 -7.68 -7.44
CA LYS A 157 -23.09 -7.22 -8.80
C LYS A 157 -23.00 -5.70 -8.83
N LEU A 158 -22.22 -5.21 -9.75
CA LEU A 158 -22.14 -3.78 -10.04
C LEU A 158 -23.28 -3.40 -10.99
N ALA A 159 -24.02 -2.36 -10.66
CA ALA A 159 -24.99 -1.76 -11.58
C ALA A 159 -24.23 -0.98 -12.67
N GLN A 160 -24.16 -1.53 -13.87
CA GLN A 160 -23.37 -0.95 -15.00
C GLN A 160 -23.70 0.52 -15.30
N SER A 161 -24.98 0.89 -15.16
CA SER A 161 -25.44 2.26 -15.40
C SER A 161 -24.85 3.30 -14.46
N THR A 162 -24.22 2.88 -13.35
CA THR A 162 -23.58 3.77 -12.39
C THR A 162 -22.10 4.00 -12.67
N LEU A 163 -21.49 3.16 -13.50
CA LEU A 163 -20.14 3.43 -13.99
C LEU A 163 -20.18 4.66 -14.91
N SER A 164 -19.58 5.74 -14.46
CA SER A 164 -19.56 7.00 -15.21
C SER A 164 -18.15 7.57 -15.29
N LYS A 165 -17.96 8.42 -16.29
CA LYS A 165 -16.68 9.07 -16.58
C LYS A 165 -16.16 9.91 -15.41
N TRP A 166 -17.04 10.61 -14.72
CA TRP A 166 -16.67 11.65 -13.76
C TRP A 166 -17.04 11.30 -12.32
N GLY A 167 -17.76 10.21 -12.11
CA GLY A 167 -18.23 9.82 -10.80
C GLY A 167 -17.42 8.66 -10.23
N GLY A 168 -16.93 8.82 -8.99
CA GLY A 168 -16.48 7.71 -8.16
C GLY A 168 -17.64 6.87 -7.65
N ASN A 169 -18.88 7.33 -7.80
CA ASN A 169 -20.07 6.67 -7.25
C ASN A 169 -20.50 5.48 -8.08
N ILE A 170 -20.48 4.32 -7.45
CA ILE A 170 -20.96 3.06 -8.00
C ILE A 170 -22.07 2.49 -7.12
N LEU A 171 -23.06 1.84 -7.75
CA LEU A 171 -24.09 1.11 -7.04
C LEU A 171 -23.80 -0.39 -7.07
N ILE A 172 -23.68 -0.98 -5.88
CA ILE A 172 -23.47 -2.40 -5.67
C ILE A 172 -24.81 -3.00 -5.24
N VAL A 173 -25.26 -4.02 -5.95
CA VAL A 173 -26.53 -4.68 -5.69
C VAL A 173 -26.27 -6.09 -5.15
N GLY A 174 -26.73 -6.34 -3.93
CA GLY A 174 -26.79 -7.65 -3.30
C GLY A 174 -28.16 -8.33 -3.48
N LYS A 175 -28.37 -9.42 -2.77
CA LYS A 175 -29.65 -10.19 -2.82
C LYS A 175 -30.85 -9.34 -2.44
N ASP A 176 -30.81 -8.71 -1.27
CA ASP A 176 -31.94 -8.00 -0.66
C ASP A 176 -31.65 -6.52 -0.39
N HIS A 177 -30.48 -6.00 -0.83
CA HIS A 177 -30.05 -4.64 -0.56
C HIS A 177 -29.18 -4.08 -1.69
N SER A 178 -29.04 -2.78 -1.68
CA SER A 178 -28.09 -2.08 -2.56
C SER A 178 -27.32 -1.05 -1.75
N GLU A 179 -26.11 -0.75 -2.20
CA GLU A 179 -25.19 0.17 -1.54
C GLU A 179 -24.54 1.06 -2.59
N GLU A 180 -24.64 2.37 -2.38
CA GLU A 180 -23.90 3.37 -3.18
C GLU A 180 -22.56 3.67 -2.50
N VAL A 181 -21.48 3.67 -3.27
CA VAL A 181 -20.11 3.83 -2.77
C VAL A 181 -19.34 4.80 -3.66
N ASP A 182 -18.73 5.82 -3.07
CA ASP A 182 -17.72 6.64 -3.75
C ASP A 182 -16.35 5.96 -3.65
N ILE A 183 -15.91 5.41 -4.80
CA ILE A 183 -14.62 4.71 -4.90
C ILE A 183 -13.45 5.66 -4.60
N ILE A 184 -13.54 6.92 -4.98
CA ILE A 184 -12.46 7.89 -4.76
C ILE A 184 -12.32 8.21 -3.27
N GLU A 185 -13.43 8.36 -2.56
CA GLU A 185 -13.41 8.60 -1.12
C GLU A 185 -12.82 7.43 -0.35
N ILE A 186 -13.30 6.21 -0.61
CA ILE A 186 -12.78 5.02 0.09
C ILE A 186 -11.33 4.69 -0.28
N LEU A 187 -10.86 5.06 -1.49
CA LEU A 187 -9.45 5.00 -1.85
C LEU A 187 -8.61 5.98 -1.04
N LYS A 188 -9.09 7.21 -0.81
CA LYS A 188 -8.40 8.19 0.04
C LYS A 188 -8.26 7.69 1.47
N ASP A 189 -9.31 7.14 2.03
CA ASP A 189 -9.27 6.56 3.38
C ASP A 189 -8.28 5.39 3.46
N PHE A 190 -8.27 4.53 2.45
CA PHE A 190 -7.32 3.44 2.34
C PHE A 190 -5.88 3.96 2.26
N THR A 191 -5.59 4.90 1.35
CA THR A 191 -4.26 5.49 1.17
C THR A 191 -3.76 6.11 2.46
N LYS A 192 -4.62 6.85 3.18
CA LYS A 192 -4.28 7.43 4.48
C LYS A 192 -3.85 6.37 5.51
N GLU A 193 -4.54 5.24 5.57
CA GLU A 193 -4.17 4.15 6.49
C GLU A 193 -2.84 3.47 6.07
N ILE A 194 -2.56 3.35 4.79
CA ILE A 194 -1.26 2.89 4.28
C ILE A 194 -0.14 3.85 4.71
N GLU A 195 -0.34 5.16 4.53
CA GLU A 195 0.61 6.18 4.96
C GLU A 195 0.91 6.13 6.46
N ILE A 196 -0.12 5.99 7.31
CA ILE A 196 0.04 5.86 8.76
C ILE A 196 0.92 4.65 9.12
N ASN A 197 0.72 3.51 8.46
CA ASN A 197 1.54 2.33 8.71
C ASN A 197 2.99 2.53 8.25
N LEU A 198 3.20 3.10 7.06
CA LEU A 198 4.54 3.38 6.53
C LEU A 198 5.27 4.42 7.39
N GLU A 199 4.59 5.46 7.86
CA GLU A 199 5.16 6.45 8.78
C GLU A 199 5.66 5.78 10.07
N GLU A 200 4.83 4.96 10.71
CA GLU A 200 5.21 4.28 11.95
C GLU A 200 6.42 3.37 11.76
N ILE A 201 6.44 2.56 10.69
CA ILE A 201 7.58 1.71 10.36
C ILE A 201 8.83 2.56 10.14
N THR A 202 8.73 3.55 9.28
CA THR A 202 9.84 4.41 8.88
C THR A 202 10.42 5.17 10.06
N LYS A 203 9.57 5.80 10.86
CA LYS A 203 9.97 6.52 12.07
C LYS A 203 10.71 5.60 13.05
N LYS A 204 10.13 4.42 13.33
CA LYS A 204 10.75 3.44 14.21
C LYS A 204 12.13 3.04 13.71
N GLU A 205 12.26 2.66 12.46
CA GLU A 205 13.50 2.13 11.91
C GLU A 205 14.57 3.21 11.73
N LEU A 206 14.20 4.39 11.28
CA LEU A 206 15.11 5.51 11.09
C LEU A 206 15.76 5.95 12.43
N PHE A 207 14.96 6.13 13.47
CA PHE A 207 15.44 6.69 14.73
C PHE A 207 15.93 5.64 15.75
N SER A 208 15.69 4.35 15.49
CA SER A 208 16.23 3.28 16.37
C SER A 208 17.53 2.67 15.87
N ARG A 209 17.93 2.92 14.63
CA ARG A 209 19.13 2.35 14.02
C ARG A 209 20.31 3.32 13.99
N LYS A 210 21.50 2.75 13.88
CA LYS A 210 22.74 3.54 13.70
C LYS A 210 23.15 3.51 12.24
N PHE A 211 23.23 4.68 11.63
CA PHE A 211 23.75 4.91 10.27
C PHE A 211 25.03 5.73 10.31
N LYS A 212 25.76 5.78 9.21
CA LYS A 212 26.78 6.83 9.02
C LYS A 212 26.08 8.18 8.92
N LYS A 213 26.77 9.25 9.29
CA LYS A 213 26.21 10.60 9.39
C LYS A 213 25.54 11.05 8.09
N ASP A 214 26.24 10.93 6.97
CA ASP A 214 25.72 11.29 5.63
C ASP A 214 24.48 10.50 5.21
N HIS A 215 24.46 9.19 5.53
CA HIS A 215 23.30 8.34 5.27
C HIS A 215 22.12 8.70 6.14
N PHE A 216 22.34 9.00 7.42
CA PHE A 216 21.27 9.43 8.33
C PHE A 216 20.68 10.77 7.88
N GLU A 217 21.52 11.76 7.54
CA GLU A 217 21.10 13.06 7.04
C GLU A 217 20.23 12.92 5.77
N TRP A 218 20.61 12.03 4.85
CA TRP A 218 19.83 11.74 3.64
C TRP A 218 18.43 11.14 3.96
N LEU A 219 18.36 10.20 4.89
CA LEU A 219 17.10 9.55 5.31
C LEU A 219 16.22 10.55 6.08
N GLU A 220 16.80 11.27 7.03
CA GLU A 220 16.10 12.25 7.88
C GLU A 220 15.56 13.42 7.05
N TYR A 221 16.31 13.89 6.05
CA TYR A 221 15.86 14.93 5.14
C TYR A 221 14.54 14.53 4.43
N ARG A 222 14.47 13.30 3.90
CA ARG A 222 13.28 12.78 3.24
C ARG A 222 12.10 12.62 4.21
N TYR A 223 12.38 12.13 5.40
CA TYR A 223 11.35 12.00 6.43
C TYR A 223 10.78 13.37 6.83
N ASN A 224 11.62 14.35 7.06
CA ASN A 224 11.22 15.71 7.42
C ASN A 224 10.51 16.41 6.25
N PHE A 225 10.91 16.13 5.00
CA PHE A 225 10.23 16.67 3.83
C PHE A 225 8.75 16.28 3.79
N ILE A 226 8.42 15.01 4.06
CA ILE A 226 7.03 14.55 4.13
C ILE A 226 6.22 15.38 5.15
N HIS A 227 6.78 15.65 6.31
CA HIS A 227 6.09 16.35 7.38
C HIS A 227 5.98 17.87 7.17
N ASN A 228 6.87 18.46 6.39
CA ASN A 228 6.89 19.90 6.16
C ASN A 228 6.16 20.30 4.87
N TYR A 229 6.27 19.50 3.83
CA TYR A 229 5.74 19.82 2.50
C TYR A 229 4.26 19.43 2.33
N TYR A 230 3.85 18.31 2.91
CA TYR A 230 2.48 17.77 2.77
C TYR A 230 1.57 18.09 3.98
N ARG A 231 1.76 19.22 4.60
CA ARG A 231 0.90 19.70 5.69
C ARG A 231 -0.45 20.22 5.20
#